data_36259ddd7df1771e6678679b7da0e0eb
#
_entry.id   36259ddd7df1771e6678679b7da0e0eb
#
_cell.length_a   1.000
_cell.length_b   1.000
_cell.length_c   1.000
_cell.angle_alpha   90.00
_cell.angle_beta   90.00
_cell.angle_gamma   90.00
#
_symmetry.space_group_name_H-M   'P 1'
#
loop_
_entity.id
_entity.type
_entity.pdbx_description
1 polymer ?
#
loop_
_entity_poly.entity_id
_entity_poly.type
_entity_poly.pdbx_seq_one_letter_code
_entity_poly.pdbx_strand_id
1 'polypeptide(L)'
;MSNSANAALAGPWKDLWNGDLSLTDKIIAEDFIAYAAPITGTGPDEIRGREALKGWISGIHAVLPDLSFVIEVGPITDDEHLVVRWKAQGTYHGGFPGAPTEAIGRHVSFTGTDILRTAGGKLAEYWANTDSLLFFQQLGVREVPALGGYGS
;
A
#
# COMPACT_ATOMS: atom_id res chain seq x y z
N MET A 1 18.39 -15.62 -3.18
CA MET A 1 17.84 -15.55 -4.55
C MET A 1 18.66 -14.60 -5.39
N SER A 2 18.66 -14.79 -6.69
CA SER A 2 19.32 -13.86 -7.60
C SER A 2 18.51 -12.55 -7.72
N ASN A 3 19.19 -11.46 -8.12
CA ASN A 3 18.54 -10.18 -8.35
C ASN A 3 17.43 -10.27 -9.40
N SER A 4 17.61 -11.08 -10.45
CA SER A 4 16.57 -11.24 -11.49
C SER A 4 15.34 -11.99 -10.96
N ALA A 5 15.51 -12.96 -10.07
CA ALA A 5 14.38 -13.64 -9.42
C ALA A 5 13.63 -12.68 -8.49
N ASN A 6 14.34 -11.81 -7.76
CA ASN A 6 13.72 -10.78 -6.93
C ASN A 6 12.98 -9.76 -7.78
N ALA A 7 13.59 -9.31 -8.86
CA ALA A 7 12.98 -8.34 -9.78
C ALA A 7 11.67 -8.88 -10.39
N ALA A 8 11.60 -10.19 -10.64
CA ALA A 8 10.40 -10.82 -11.19
C ALA A 8 9.18 -10.76 -10.27
N LEU A 9 9.37 -10.49 -8.98
CA LEU A 9 8.26 -10.35 -8.02
C LEU A 9 7.57 -8.97 -8.09
N ALA A 10 8.18 -7.98 -8.74
CA ALA A 10 7.63 -6.62 -8.80
C ALA A 10 6.29 -6.56 -9.54
N GLY A 11 6.18 -7.22 -10.70
CA GLY A 11 4.93 -7.26 -11.47
C GLY A 11 3.79 -7.91 -10.69
N PRO A 12 3.97 -9.13 -10.17
CA PRO A 12 2.95 -9.78 -9.33
C PRO A 12 2.60 -8.98 -8.07
N TRP A 13 3.57 -8.31 -7.43
CA TRP A 13 3.29 -7.42 -6.30
C TRP A 13 2.35 -6.29 -6.70
N LYS A 14 2.63 -5.63 -7.80
CA LYS A 14 1.76 -4.59 -8.36
C LYS A 14 0.36 -5.15 -8.67
N ASP A 15 0.29 -6.32 -9.31
CA ASP A 15 -0.98 -6.93 -9.68
C ASP A 15 -1.81 -7.32 -8.46
N LEU A 16 -1.16 -7.77 -7.38
CA LEU A 16 -1.81 -8.03 -6.10
C LEU A 16 -2.49 -6.76 -5.57
N TRP A 17 -1.76 -5.63 -5.55
CA TRP A 17 -2.32 -4.36 -5.09
C TRP A 17 -3.36 -3.77 -6.05
N ASN A 18 -3.37 -4.20 -7.30
CA ASN A 18 -4.43 -3.88 -8.26
C ASN A 18 -5.68 -4.76 -8.08
N GLY A 19 -5.67 -5.66 -7.11
CA GLY A 19 -6.86 -6.42 -6.73
C GLY A 19 -6.82 -7.91 -7.03
N ASP A 20 -5.74 -8.43 -7.62
CA ASP A 20 -5.62 -9.87 -7.88
C ASP A 20 -5.17 -10.61 -6.62
N LEU A 21 -6.10 -10.82 -5.69
CA LEU A 21 -5.81 -11.46 -4.41
C LEU A 21 -5.41 -12.93 -4.54
N SER A 22 -5.63 -13.55 -5.70
CA SER A 22 -5.19 -14.93 -5.95
C SER A 22 -3.67 -15.07 -5.91
N LEU A 23 -2.94 -13.97 -6.12
CA LEU A 23 -1.47 -13.96 -6.07
C LEU A 23 -0.92 -14.09 -4.65
N THR A 24 -1.73 -13.85 -3.62
CA THR A 24 -1.26 -13.82 -2.23
C THR A 24 -0.55 -15.12 -1.84
N ASP A 25 -1.16 -16.26 -2.13
CA ASP A 25 -0.54 -17.56 -1.78
C ASP A 25 0.70 -17.87 -2.63
N LYS A 26 0.82 -17.24 -3.78
CA LYS A 26 1.91 -17.50 -4.72
C LYS A 26 3.17 -16.71 -4.41
N ILE A 27 3.02 -15.44 -3.98
CA ILE A 27 4.16 -14.53 -3.81
C ILE A 27 4.40 -14.09 -2.39
N ILE A 28 3.48 -14.31 -1.47
CA ILE A 28 3.57 -13.85 -0.08
C ILE A 28 3.89 -15.02 0.84
N ALA A 29 4.92 -14.87 1.67
CA ALA A 29 5.28 -15.86 2.68
C ALA A 29 4.19 -15.99 3.75
N GLU A 30 4.03 -17.17 4.34
CA GLU A 30 3.05 -17.39 5.40
C GLU A 30 3.31 -16.52 6.63
N ASP A 31 4.57 -16.28 6.95
CA ASP A 31 5.01 -15.46 8.08
C ASP A 31 5.24 -13.99 7.71
N PHE A 32 4.60 -13.53 6.65
CA PHE A 32 4.71 -12.15 6.14
C PHE A 32 4.39 -11.12 7.23
N ILE A 33 5.20 -10.07 7.28
CA ILE A 33 4.98 -8.91 8.15
C ILE A 33 5.11 -7.64 7.30
N ALA A 34 4.14 -6.74 7.41
CA ALA A 34 4.20 -5.40 6.83
C ALA A 34 4.30 -4.36 7.95
N TYR A 35 5.15 -3.37 7.72
CA TYR A 35 5.32 -2.23 8.59
C TYR A 35 4.85 -0.98 7.84
N ALA A 36 3.72 -0.45 8.26
CA ALA A 36 3.12 0.73 7.66
C ALA A 36 2.48 1.57 8.74
N ALA A 37 2.80 2.85 8.77
CA ALA A 37 2.08 3.75 9.65
C ALA A 37 0.60 3.73 9.25
N PRO A 38 -0.31 3.54 10.22
CA PRO A 38 -1.73 3.55 9.92
C PRO A 38 -2.13 4.90 9.30
N ILE A 39 -2.86 4.85 8.20
CA ILE A 39 -3.28 6.07 7.49
C ILE A 39 -4.10 6.99 8.40
N THR A 40 -4.91 6.41 9.28
CA THR A 40 -5.70 7.17 10.24
C THR A 40 -4.91 7.59 11.48
N GLY A 41 -3.67 7.15 11.61
CA GLY A 41 -2.83 7.38 12.80
C GLY A 41 -3.22 6.56 14.02
N THR A 42 -4.20 5.68 13.88
CA THR A 42 -4.64 4.79 14.94
C THR A 42 -4.65 3.35 14.45
N GLY A 43 -4.40 2.42 15.34
CA GLY A 43 -4.33 1.01 15.01
C GLY A 43 -2.90 0.48 15.02
N PRO A 44 -2.71 -0.80 14.73
CA PRO A 44 -1.38 -1.40 14.73
C PRO A 44 -0.54 -0.87 13.56
N ASP A 45 0.74 -0.70 13.78
CA ASP A 45 1.72 -0.36 12.75
C ASP A 45 2.34 -1.62 12.10
N GLU A 46 1.94 -2.79 12.54
CA GLU A 46 2.32 -4.07 11.95
C GLU A 46 1.09 -4.82 11.45
N ILE A 47 1.22 -5.41 10.27
CA ILE A 47 0.21 -6.28 9.67
C ILE A 47 0.87 -7.64 9.46
N ARG A 48 0.30 -8.70 10.02
CA ARG A 48 0.90 -10.03 10.00
C ARG A 48 0.04 -11.02 9.23
N GLY A 49 0.69 -11.72 8.31
CA GLY A 49 0.09 -12.83 7.57
C GLY A 49 -0.66 -12.42 6.31
N ARG A 50 -0.96 -13.43 5.52
CA ARG A 50 -1.61 -13.27 4.20
C ARG A 50 -3.03 -12.70 4.31
N GLU A 51 -3.81 -13.18 5.28
CA GLU A 51 -5.20 -12.75 5.41
C GLU A 51 -5.31 -11.28 5.83
N ALA A 52 -4.41 -10.81 6.71
CA ALA A 52 -4.37 -9.40 7.09
C ALA A 52 -3.98 -8.51 5.91
N LEU A 53 -3.03 -8.97 5.06
CA LEU A 53 -2.66 -8.25 3.84
C LEU A 53 -3.84 -8.15 2.87
N LYS A 54 -4.56 -9.24 2.65
CA LYS A 54 -5.76 -9.23 1.81
C LYS A 54 -6.81 -8.24 2.33
N GLY A 55 -7.01 -8.22 3.65
CA GLY A 55 -7.94 -7.28 4.28
C GLY A 55 -7.54 -5.82 4.06
N TRP A 56 -6.25 -5.54 4.16
CA TRP A 56 -5.72 -4.19 3.90
C TRP A 56 -5.97 -3.77 2.45
N ILE A 57 -5.60 -4.63 1.49
CA ILE A 57 -5.82 -4.35 0.06
C ILE A 57 -7.31 -4.17 -0.23
N SER A 58 -8.17 -5.04 0.29
CA SER A 58 -9.61 -4.94 0.10
C SER A 58 -10.18 -3.65 0.69
N GLY A 59 -9.65 -3.22 1.84
CA GLY A 59 -10.09 -1.98 2.49
C GLY A 59 -9.82 -0.76 1.65
N ILE A 60 -8.64 -0.67 1.02
CA ILE A 60 -8.34 0.49 0.17
C ILE A 60 -9.15 0.46 -1.13
N HIS A 61 -9.41 -0.73 -1.69
CA HIS A 61 -10.28 -0.86 -2.86
C HIS A 61 -11.75 -0.56 -2.55
N ALA A 62 -12.18 -0.69 -1.31
CA ALA A 62 -13.52 -0.26 -0.90
C ALA A 62 -13.68 1.27 -0.99
N VAL A 63 -12.62 2.00 -0.68
CA VAL A 63 -12.57 3.47 -0.74
C VAL A 63 -12.34 3.97 -2.17
N LEU A 64 -11.51 3.26 -2.92
CA LEU A 64 -11.12 3.57 -4.30
C LEU A 64 -11.34 2.32 -5.17
N PRO A 65 -12.59 2.03 -5.59
CA PRO A 65 -12.89 0.77 -6.30
C PRO A 65 -12.14 0.59 -7.63
N ASP A 66 -11.79 1.68 -8.28
CA ASP A 66 -11.03 1.69 -9.54
C ASP A 66 -9.52 1.92 -9.32
N LEU A 67 -9.02 1.71 -8.11
CA LEU A 67 -7.61 1.94 -7.76
C LEU A 67 -6.68 1.18 -8.68
N SER A 68 -5.71 1.89 -9.23
CA SER A 68 -4.71 1.35 -10.15
C SER A 68 -3.33 1.83 -9.76
N PHE A 69 -2.40 0.89 -9.61
CA PHE A 69 -0.98 1.15 -9.34
C PHE A 69 -0.16 0.90 -10.59
N VAL A 70 0.80 1.77 -10.85
CA VAL A 70 1.85 1.56 -11.86
C VAL A 70 3.20 1.74 -11.19
N ILE A 71 4.21 1.00 -11.65
CA ILE A 71 5.59 1.17 -11.19
C ILE A 71 6.23 2.27 -12.03
N GLU A 72 6.67 3.35 -11.37
CA GLU A 72 7.36 4.45 -12.04
C GLU A 72 8.87 4.23 -12.08
N VAL A 73 9.43 3.71 -10.99
CA VAL A 73 10.87 3.48 -10.85
C VAL A 73 11.08 2.10 -10.25
N GLY A 74 11.98 1.34 -10.83
CA GLY A 74 12.33 0.02 -10.35
C GLY A 74 11.76 -1.10 -11.22
N PRO A 75 11.93 -2.34 -10.79
CA PRO A 75 12.45 -2.72 -9.48
C PRO A 75 13.95 -2.45 -9.31
N ILE A 76 14.32 -2.03 -8.11
CA ILE A 76 15.72 -1.93 -7.69
C ILE A 76 15.93 -3.07 -6.69
N THR A 77 16.94 -3.89 -6.92
CA THR A 77 17.11 -5.12 -6.14
C THR A 77 18.55 -5.28 -5.65
N ASP A 78 18.66 -5.93 -4.50
CA ASP A 78 19.88 -6.60 -4.06
C ASP A 78 19.56 -8.09 -3.83
N ASP A 79 20.43 -8.82 -3.13
CA ASP A 79 20.25 -10.28 -2.96
C ASP A 79 19.00 -10.63 -2.14
N GLU A 80 18.53 -9.73 -1.31
CA GLU A 80 17.42 -9.99 -0.38
C GLU A 80 16.26 -9.00 -0.53
N HIS A 81 16.43 -7.90 -1.24
CA HIS A 81 15.45 -6.81 -1.26
C HIS A 81 14.99 -6.46 -2.66
N LEU A 82 13.79 -5.93 -2.69
CA LEU A 82 13.13 -5.38 -3.87
C LEU A 82 12.54 -4.02 -3.49
N VAL A 83 12.85 -3.00 -4.27
CA VAL A 83 12.32 -1.65 -4.07
C VAL A 83 11.59 -1.20 -5.33
N VAL A 84 10.40 -0.65 -5.18
CA VAL A 84 9.64 -0.04 -6.26
C VAL A 84 9.11 1.31 -5.82
N ARG A 85 9.20 2.28 -6.72
CA ARG A 85 8.50 3.56 -6.61
C ARG A 85 7.24 3.45 -7.46
N TRP A 86 6.08 3.71 -6.89
CA TRP A 86 4.80 3.54 -7.57
C TRP A 86 3.97 4.81 -7.56
N LYS A 87 3.05 4.88 -8.50
CA LYS A 87 1.98 5.87 -8.56
C LYS A 87 0.64 5.15 -8.57
N ALA A 88 -0.30 5.67 -7.79
CA ALA A 88 -1.65 5.15 -7.73
C ALA A 88 -2.65 6.24 -8.08
N GLN A 89 -3.78 5.82 -8.64
CA GLN A 89 -4.88 6.72 -8.94
C GLN A 89 -6.20 5.98 -8.81
N GLY A 90 -7.25 6.71 -8.53
CA GLY A 90 -8.59 6.16 -8.41
C GLY A 90 -9.61 7.25 -8.13
N THR A 91 -10.87 6.85 -8.11
CA THR A 91 -12.00 7.71 -7.82
C THR A 91 -12.53 7.42 -6.42
N TYR A 92 -12.62 8.45 -5.59
CA TYR A 92 -13.08 8.29 -4.22
C TYR A 92 -14.58 7.97 -4.17
N HIS A 93 -14.92 6.91 -3.45
CA HIS A 93 -16.29 6.41 -3.30
C HIS A 93 -16.87 6.60 -1.90
N GLY A 94 -16.14 7.26 -1.00
CA GLY A 94 -16.56 7.44 0.39
C GLY A 94 -15.93 6.42 1.34
N GLY A 95 -16.17 6.61 2.62
CA GLY A 95 -15.72 5.70 3.68
C GLY A 95 -14.40 6.06 4.33
N PHE A 96 -13.70 7.08 3.86
CA PHE A 96 -12.45 7.51 4.51
C PHE A 96 -12.75 8.46 5.67
N PRO A 97 -12.24 8.18 6.89
CA PRO A 97 -12.51 9.01 8.06
C PRO A 97 -12.03 10.45 7.87
N GLY A 98 -12.90 11.40 8.17
CA GLY A 98 -12.58 12.82 8.07
C GLY A 98 -12.74 13.43 6.69
N ALA A 99 -12.97 12.63 5.65
CA ALA A 99 -13.22 13.16 4.32
C ALA A 99 -14.68 13.64 4.21
N PRO A 100 -14.92 14.85 3.66
CA PRO A 100 -16.29 15.33 3.48
C PRO A 100 -17.01 14.57 2.37
N THR A 101 -18.34 14.51 2.45
CA THR A 101 -19.14 13.83 1.42
C THR A 101 -18.98 14.46 0.04
N GLU A 102 -18.66 15.74 -0.03
CA GLU A 102 -18.41 16.46 -1.28
C GLU A 102 -17.19 15.91 -2.04
N ALA A 103 -16.31 15.20 -1.35
CA ALA A 103 -15.14 14.55 -1.99
C ALA A 103 -15.53 13.33 -2.82
N ILE A 104 -16.70 12.72 -2.58
CA ILE A 104 -17.14 11.55 -3.35
C ILE A 104 -17.21 11.90 -4.82
N GLY A 105 -16.56 11.08 -5.65
CA GLY A 105 -16.44 11.30 -7.09
C GLY A 105 -15.16 12.01 -7.51
N ARG A 106 -14.35 12.50 -6.55
CA ARG A 106 -13.06 13.11 -6.91
C ARG A 106 -12.07 12.06 -7.38
N HIS A 107 -11.35 12.39 -8.43
CA HIS A 107 -10.19 11.61 -8.86
C HIS A 107 -9.00 11.99 -7.99
N VAL A 108 -8.32 10.98 -7.43
CA VAL A 108 -7.14 11.18 -6.59
C VAL A 108 -5.95 10.45 -7.19
N SER A 109 -4.77 11.02 -6.99
CA SER A 109 -3.51 10.45 -7.46
C SER A 109 -2.45 10.67 -6.38
N PHE A 110 -1.74 9.61 -6.02
CA PHE A 110 -0.72 9.67 -4.98
C PHE A 110 0.41 8.69 -5.29
N THR A 111 1.50 8.84 -4.59
CA THR A 111 2.72 8.09 -4.83
C THR A 111 3.21 7.44 -3.55
N GLY A 112 4.11 6.48 -3.71
CA GLY A 112 4.75 5.85 -2.58
C GLY A 112 5.94 5.02 -3.01
N THR A 113 6.66 4.51 -2.02
CA THR A 113 7.82 3.65 -2.22
C THR A 113 7.68 2.43 -1.32
N ASP A 114 7.83 1.27 -1.91
CA ASP A 114 7.79 0.00 -1.19
C ASP A 114 9.18 -0.61 -1.14
N ILE A 115 9.58 -1.03 0.04
CA ILE A 115 10.76 -1.86 0.27
C ILE A 115 10.26 -3.23 0.72
N LEU A 116 10.72 -4.29 0.05
CA LEU A 116 10.32 -5.66 0.39
C LEU A 116 11.56 -6.53 0.57
N ARG A 117 11.49 -7.44 1.52
CA ARG A 117 12.51 -8.49 1.71
C ARG A 117 11.96 -9.80 1.19
N THR A 118 12.80 -10.52 0.46
CA THR A 118 12.48 -11.84 -0.08
C THR A 118 13.08 -12.95 0.78
N ALA A 119 12.37 -14.06 0.87
CA ALA A 119 12.84 -15.27 1.52
C ALA A 119 12.16 -16.47 0.88
N GLY A 120 12.94 -17.47 0.48
CA GLY A 120 12.41 -18.68 -0.12
C GLY A 120 11.60 -18.46 -1.40
N GLY A 121 11.94 -17.43 -2.16
CA GLY A 121 11.21 -17.11 -3.41
C GLY A 121 9.92 -16.33 -3.21
N LYS A 122 9.64 -15.86 -2.00
CA LYS A 122 8.42 -15.12 -1.66
C LYS A 122 8.76 -13.83 -0.93
N LEU A 123 7.81 -12.92 -0.88
CA LEU A 123 7.92 -11.66 -0.15
C LEU A 123 7.58 -11.92 1.32
N ALA A 124 8.51 -11.62 2.22
CA ALA A 124 8.41 -11.94 3.64
C ALA A 124 8.26 -10.73 4.54
N GLU A 125 8.81 -9.59 4.15
CA GLU A 125 8.66 -8.32 4.87
C GLU A 125 8.41 -7.17 3.93
N TYR A 126 7.66 -6.19 4.40
CA TYR A 126 7.27 -5.03 3.61
C TYR A 126 7.33 -3.77 4.47
N TRP A 127 8.07 -2.78 4.02
CA TRP A 127 8.11 -1.43 4.59
C TRP A 127 7.45 -0.48 3.62
N ALA A 128 6.33 0.10 4.03
CA ALA A 128 5.52 0.96 3.18
C ALA A 128 5.71 2.43 3.53
N ASN A 129 5.98 3.24 2.51
CA ASN A 129 5.95 4.70 2.62
C ASN A 129 5.02 5.26 1.55
N THR A 130 3.96 5.89 1.99
CA THR A 130 2.96 6.50 1.11
C THR A 130 2.93 8.00 1.37
N ASP A 131 2.79 8.78 0.30
CA ASP A 131 2.60 10.23 0.40
C ASP A 131 1.19 10.53 0.91
N SER A 132 0.95 10.20 2.17
CA SER A 132 -0.38 10.23 2.80
C SER A 132 -0.94 11.65 2.92
N LEU A 133 -0.09 12.63 3.17
CA LEU A 133 -0.54 14.02 3.23
C LEU A 133 -1.14 14.48 1.91
N LEU A 134 -0.50 14.13 0.80
CA LEU A 134 -1.02 14.43 -0.54
C LEU A 134 -2.39 13.78 -0.76
N PHE A 135 -2.53 12.52 -0.35
CA PHE A 135 -3.79 11.78 -0.45
C PHE A 135 -4.90 12.47 0.38
N PHE A 136 -4.60 12.84 1.62
CA PHE A 136 -5.55 13.53 2.51
C PHE A 136 -5.99 14.87 1.96
N GLN A 137 -5.05 15.65 1.41
CA GLN A 137 -5.35 16.96 0.83
C GLN A 137 -6.34 16.85 -0.33
N GLN A 138 -6.16 15.84 -1.18
CA GLN A 138 -7.07 15.62 -2.32
C GLN A 138 -8.46 15.20 -1.86
N LEU A 139 -8.58 14.46 -0.75
CA LEU A 139 -9.86 14.08 -0.18
C LEU A 139 -10.52 15.20 0.63
N GLY A 140 -9.82 16.32 0.84
CA GLY A 140 -10.35 17.43 1.63
C GLY A 140 -10.36 17.16 3.13
N VAL A 141 -9.53 16.23 3.60
CA VAL A 141 -9.36 15.96 5.04
C VAL A 141 -8.62 17.15 5.64
N ARG A 142 -9.24 17.84 6.58
CA ARG A 142 -8.68 19.03 7.23
C ARG A 142 -7.99 18.74 8.54
N GLU A 143 -8.46 17.70 9.24
CA GLU A 143 -7.89 17.27 10.50
C GLU A 143 -7.55 15.80 10.41
N VAL A 144 -6.29 15.47 10.66
CA VAL A 144 -5.84 14.10 10.75
C VAL A 144 -5.80 13.75 12.24
N PRO A 145 -6.67 12.84 12.72
CA PRO A 145 -6.78 12.56 14.16
C PRO A 145 -5.44 12.19 14.81
N ALA A 146 -4.56 11.53 14.07
CA ALA A 146 -3.23 11.16 14.56
C ALA A 146 -2.33 12.34 14.89
N LEU A 147 -2.54 13.47 14.22
CA LEU A 147 -1.73 14.67 14.42
C LEU A 147 -2.32 15.58 15.49
N GLY A 148 -3.54 15.30 15.95
CA GLY A 148 -4.20 16.11 16.97
C GLY A 148 -3.48 16.14 18.32
N GLY A 149 -2.66 15.15 18.61
CA GLY A 149 -1.85 15.09 19.83
C GLY A 149 -0.60 15.94 19.81
N TYR A 150 -0.20 16.42 18.64
CA TYR A 150 1.05 17.20 18.50
C TYR A 150 0.89 18.69 18.77
N GLY A 151 -0.30 19.18 18.85
CA GLY A 151 -0.59 20.60 19.05
C GLY A 151 -1.04 20.96 20.47
N SER A 152 -1.05 20.01 21.36
CA SER A 152 -1.51 20.20 22.73
C SER A 152 -0.40 20.54 23.69
#